data_46eeed5b3458bf381944a9200f68549c
#
_entry.id   46eeed5b3458bf381944a9200f68549c
#
_cell.length_a   1.000
_cell.length_b   1.000
_cell.length_c   1.000
_cell.angle_alpha   90.00
_cell.angle_beta   90.00
_cell.angle_gamma   90.00
#
_symmetry.space_group_name_H-M   'P 1'
#
loop_
_entity.id
_entity.type
_entity.pdbx_description
1 polymer ?
#
loop_
_entity_poly.entity_id
_entity_poly.type
_entity_poly.pdbx_seq_one_letter_code
_entity_poly.pdbx_strand_id
1 'polypeptide(L)'
;MAETKTKLTVPDLIKKKQNGERVVMVAAADFLMAQWAERSGIDFIGIGDSLGMTLYGHSTTLPMTVDTMIEHTKAVRRGAPNTLTITAMPFGSYATPEIAVKNALRMMKEGGAEIVKMQGG
;
A
#
# COMPACT_ATOMS: atom_id res chain seq x y z
N MET A 1 -13.12 -6.37 -24.80
CA MET A 1 -12.74 -6.80 -23.45
C MET A 1 -11.55 -6.01 -23.00
N ALA A 2 -11.56 -5.51 -21.78
CA ALA A 2 -10.36 -4.86 -21.23
C ALA A 2 -9.26 -5.93 -21.08
N GLU A 3 -8.05 -5.60 -21.52
CA GLU A 3 -6.89 -6.46 -21.29
C GLU A 3 -6.65 -6.60 -19.79
N THR A 4 -6.36 -7.83 -19.34
CA THR A 4 -5.96 -8.06 -17.96
C THR A 4 -4.57 -7.47 -17.74
N LYS A 5 -4.46 -6.56 -16.82
CA LYS A 5 -3.19 -5.93 -16.47
C LYS A 5 -2.21 -6.97 -15.94
N THR A 6 -1.00 -6.99 -16.50
CA THR A 6 0.10 -7.80 -15.94
C THR A 6 0.62 -7.12 -14.68
N LYS A 7 0.61 -7.86 -13.57
CA LYS A 7 1.07 -7.36 -12.29
C LYS A 7 2.59 -7.21 -12.29
N LEU A 8 3.06 -6.03 -11.93
CA LEU A 8 4.49 -5.78 -11.73
C LEU A 8 4.94 -6.37 -10.37
N THR A 9 6.19 -6.78 -10.34
CA THR A 9 6.87 -7.21 -9.12
C THR A 9 7.88 -6.14 -8.68
N VAL A 10 8.45 -6.29 -7.48
CA VAL A 10 9.50 -5.38 -7.01
C VAL A 10 10.71 -5.37 -7.95
N PRO A 11 11.23 -6.54 -8.41
CA PRO A 11 12.29 -6.53 -9.42
C PRO A 11 11.94 -5.78 -10.70
N ASP A 12 10.69 -5.83 -11.16
CA ASP A 12 10.23 -5.08 -12.32
C ASP A 12 10.34 -3.57 -12.12
N LEU A 13 10.01 -3.06 -10.93
CA LEU A 13 10.15 -1.64 -10.60
C LEU A 13 11.63 -1.23 -10.61
N ILE A 14 12.50 -2.04 -10.06
CA ILE A 14 13.96 -1.81 -10.06
C ILE A 14 14.46 -1.74 -11.50
N LYS A 15 14.02 -2.66 -12.34
CA LYS A 15 14.40 -2.71 -13.76
C LYS A 15 13.92 -1.47 -14.52
N LYS A 16 12.70 -1.00 -14.27
CA LYS A 16 12.21 0.26 -14.82
C LYS A 16 13.15 1.42 -14.49
N LYS A 17 13.55 1.53 -13.22
CA LYS A 17 14.49 2.57 -12.78
C LYS A 17 15.82 2.47 -13.52
N GLN A 18 16.38 1.27 -13.63
CA GLN A 18 17.65 1.04 -14.32
C GLN A 18 17.57 1.43 -15.80
N ASN A 19 16.41 1.21 -16.42
CA ASN A 19 16.16 1.52 -17.83
C ASN A 19 15.79 3.01 -18.07
N GLY A 20 15.75 3.83 -17.03
CA GLY A 20 15.34 5.23 -17.13
C GLY A 20 13.84 5.44 -17.36
N GLU A 21 13.03 4.42 -17.13
CA GLU A 21 11.58 4.50 -17.23
C GLU A 21 10.97 5.09 -15.96
N ARG A 22 9.89 5.84 -16.13
CA ARG A 22 9.18 6.40 -14.99
C ARG A 22 8.33 5.34 -14.30
N VAL A 23 8.26 5.45 -12.97
CA VAL A 23 7.38 4.64 -12.13
C VAL A 23 6.29 5.54 -11.59
N VAL A 24 5.04 5.17 -11.82
CA VAL A 24 3.86 5.96 -11.42
C VAL A 24 3.16 5.27 -10.26
N MET A 25 2.99 6.02 -9.18
CA MET A 25 2.26 5.57 -7.99
C MET A 25 1.08 6.49 -7.74
N VAL A 26 0.01 5.92 -7.19
CA VAL A 26 -1.10 6.70 -6.66
C VAL A 26 -1.46 6.18 -5.26
N ALA A 27 -1.91 7.07 -4.39
CA ALA A 27 -2.46 6.69 -3.11
C ALA A 27 -3.94 6.30 -3.28
N ALA A 28 -4.34 5.17 -2.74
CA ALA A 28 -5.73 4.75 -2.69
C ALA A 28 -5.99 4.05 -1.36
N ALA A 29 -7.18 4.24 -0.81
CA ALA A 29 -7.51 3.74 0.51
C ALA A 29 -8.77 2.89 0.54
N ASP A 30 -9.44 2.70 -0.59
CA ASP A 30 -10.67 1.94 -0.69
C ASP A 30 -10.76 1.13 -1.98
N PHE A 31 -11.77 0.28 -2.04
CA PHE A 31 -12.02 -0.60 -3.16
C PHE A 31 -12.24 0.14 -4.49
N LEU A 32 -13.05 1.18 -4.46
CA LEU A 32 -13.44 1.89 -5.68
C LEU A 32 -12.27 2.69 -6.27
N MET A 33 -11.54 3.41 -5.42
CA MET A 33 -10.34 4.13 -5.85
C MET A 33 -9.29 3.17 -6.40
N ALA A 34 -9.13 2.02 -5.78
CA ALA A 34 -8.19 0.99 -6.24
C ALA A 34 -8.56 0.46 -7.63
N GLN A 35 -9.86 0.24 -7.91
CA GLN A 35 -10.31 -0.16 -9.25
C GLN A 35 -9.96 0.90 -10.30
N TRP A 36 -10.19 2.17 -10.01
CA TRP A 36 -9.85 3.25 -10.93
C TRP A 36 -8.35 3.35 -11.16
N ALA A 37 -7.58 3.21 -10.08
CA ALA A 37 -6.12 3.21 -10.16
C ALA A 37 -5.60 2.09 -11.07
N GLU A 38 -6.08 0.86 -10.87
CA GLU A 38 -5.68 -0.27 -11.71
C GLU A 38 -6.05 -0.08 -13.18
N ARG A 39 -7.27 0.39 -13.45
CA ARG A 39 -7.72 0.68 -14.82
C ARG A 39 -6.91 1.79 -15.50
N SER A 40 -6.33 2.70 -14.71
CA SER A 40 -5.49 3.77 -15.23
C SER A 40 -4.09 3.32 -15.61
N GLY A 41 -3.71 2.06 -15.32
CA GLY A 41 -2.43 1.50 -15.72
C GLY A 41 -1.24 1.96 -14.89
N ILE A 42 -1.47 2.48 -13.68
CA ILE A 42 -0.37 2.89 -12.77
C ILE A 42 0.43 1.67 -12.32
N ASP A 43 1.67 1.90 -11.90
CA ASP A 43 2.60 0.82 -11.56
C ASP A 43 2.34 0.21 -10.19
N PHE A 44 2.05 1.04 -9.19
CA PHE A 44 1.69 0.54 -7.87
C PHE A 44 0.81 1.51 -7.07
N ILE A 45 0.15 0.96 -6.06
CA ILE A 45 -0.73 1.71 -5.17
C ILE A 45 -0.08 1.78 -3.80
N GLY A 46 -0.04 2.98 -3.22
CA GLY A 46 0.37 3.20 -1.85
C GLY A 46 -0.84 3.39 -0.93
N ILE A 47 -0.86 2.64 0.17
CA ILE A 47 -1.84 2.82 1.24
C ILE A 47 -1.10 3.45 2.41
N GLY A 48 -1.29 4.76 2.60
CA GLY A 48 -0.58 5.52 3.61
C GLY A 48 -1.42 5.75 4.86
N ASP A 49 -0.76 5.88 6.01
CA ASP A 49 -1.43 6.22 7.27
C ASP A 49 -2.03 7.64 7.25
N SER A 50 -1.63 8.46 6.29
CA SER A 50 -2.26 9.76 6.03
C SER A 50 -3.75 9.66 5.69
N LEU A 51 -4.26 8.46 5.35
CA LEU A 51 -5.71 8.25 5.19
C LEU A 51 -6.48 8.58 6.47
N GLY A 52 -5.84 8.52 7.63
CA GLY A 52 -6.42 8.98 8.88
C GLY A 52 -6.82 10.45 8.85
N MET A 53 -6.07 11.26 8.15
CA MET A 53 -6.35 12.68 7.96
C MET A 53 -7.35 12.91 6.81
N THR A 54 -7.14 12.24 5.69
CA THR A 54 -7.91 12.49 4.47
C THR A 54 -9.29 11.83 4.45
N LEU A 55 -9.44 10.65 5.06
CA LEU A 55 -10.71 9.93 5.11
C LEU A 55 -11.41 10.09 6.46
N TYR A 56 -10.66 10.06 7.56
CA TYR A 56 -11.23 10.09 8.90
C TYR A 56 -11.26 11.50 9.49
N GLY A 57 -10.57 12.45 8.90
CA GLY A 57 -10.57 13.85 9.38
C GLY A 57 -9.75 14.07 10.66
N HIS A 58 -8.87 13.14 11.01
CA HIS A 58 -7.95 13.35 12.13
C HIS A 58 -6.96 14.48 11.82
N SER A 59 -6.53 15.21 12.84
CA SER A 59 -5.54 16.27 12.68
C SER A 59 -4.11 15.75 12.50
N THR A 60 -3.87 14.49 12.82
CA THR A 60 -2.57 13.81 12.68
C THR A 60 -2.76 12.37 12.25
N THR A 61 -1.67 11.66 11.94
CA THR A 61 -1.71 10.23 11.63
C THR A 61 -1.64 9.34 12.88
N LEU A 62 -1.39 9.92 14.06
CA LEU A 62 -1.19 9.16 15.31
C LEU A 62 -2.33 8.21 15.70
N PRO A 63 -3.62 8.52 15.46
CA PRO A 63 -4.71 7.60 15.80
C PRO A 63 -4.80 6.34 14.96
N MET A 64 -4.05 6.26 13.86
CA MET A 64 -4.13 5.10 12.95
C MET A 64 -3.53 3.86 13.58
N THR A 65 -4.24 2.74 13.45
CA THR A 65 -3.84 1.44 14.01
C THR A 65 -3.44 0.46 12.91
N VAL A 66 -2.72 -0.57 13.26
CA VAL A 66 -2.39 -1.69 12.35
C VAL A 66 -3.68 -2.33 11.82
N ASP A 67 -4.67 -2.54 12.68
CA ASP A 67 -5.94 -3.15 12.28
C ASP A 67 -6.66 -2.32 11.21
N THR A 68 -6.70 -1.00 11.38
CA THR A 68 -7.30 -0.11 10.38
C THR A 68 -6.53 -0.16 9.06
N MET A 69 -5.21 -0.12 9.09
CA MET A 69 -4.40 -0.22 7.89
C MET A 69 -4.59 -1.56 7.17
N ILE A 70 -4.76 -2.64 7.92
CA ILE A 70 -5.06 -3.97 7.36
C ILE A 70 -6.40 -3.95 6.61
N GLU A 71 -7.44 -3.39 7.19
CA GLU A 71 -8.76 -3.33 6.53
C GLU A 71 -8.74 -2.52 5.22
N HIS A 72 -8.06 -1.39 5.21
CA HIS A 72 -7.89 -0.61 3.99
C HIS A 72 -7.05 -1.35 2.94
N THR A 73 -6.00 -2.04 3.37
CA THR A 73 -5.17 -2.85 2.46
C THR A 73 -5.99 -3.97 1.82
N LYS A 74 -6.81 -4.67 2.60
CA LYS A 74 -7.73 -5.70 2.06
C LYS A 74 -8.66 -5.15 0.99
N ALA A 75 -9.26 -3.99 1.24
CA ALA A 75 -10.16 -3.34 0.29
C ALA A 75 -9.44 -2.96 -1.01
N VAL A 76 -8.26 -2.38 -0.90
CA VAL A 76 -7.43 -2.03 -2.07
C VAL A 76 -7.02 -3.28 -2.84
N ARG A 77 -6.63 -4.35 -2.15
CA ARG A 77 -6.25 -5.61 -2.80
C ARG A 77 -7.40 -6.24 -3.59
N ARG A 78 -8.62 -6.18 -3.05
CA ARG A 78 -9.81 -6.65 -3.78
C ARG A 78 -10.10 -5.78 -5.00
N GLY A 79 -9.92 -4.47 -4.89
CA GLY A 79 -10.18 -3.53 -5.99
C GLY A 79 -9.11 -3.56 -7.08
N ALA A 80 -7.88 -3.87 -6.73
CA ALA A 80 -6.74 -3.86 -7.66
C ALA A 80 -5.87 -5.13 -7.50
N PRO A 81 -6.43 -6.32 -7.86
CA PRO A 81 -5.72 -7.59 -7.66
C PRO A 81 -4.45 -7.72 -8.51
N ASN A 82 -4.35 -6.98 -9.60
CA ASN A 82 -3.23 -7.04 -10.55
C ASN A 82 -2.33 -5.81 -10.47
N THR A 83 -2.36 -5.09 -9.34
CA THR A 83 -1.50 -3.92 -9.09
C THR A 83 -0.72 -4.14 -7.80
N LEU A 84 0.59 -3.91 -7.85
CA LEU A 84 1.47 -4.01 -6.69
C LEU A 84 1.01 -3.01 -5.61
N THR A 85 0.98 -3.44 -4.35
CA THR A 85 0.55 -2.60 -3.24
C THR A 85 1.62 -2.46 -2.18
N ILE A 86 1.76 -1.23 -1.67
CA ILE A 86 2.64 -0.89 -0.56
C ILE A 86 1.78 -0.31 0.55
N THR A 87 1.89 -0.84 1.76
CA THR A 87 1.17 -0.31 2.93
C THR A 87 2.13 0.27 3.93
N ALA A 88 1.85 1.49 4.39
CA ALA A 88 2.63 2.14 5.43
C ALA A 88 2.28 1.55 6.80
N MET A 89 3.29 1.32 7.61
CA MET A 89 3.13 0.92 9.00
C MET A 89 2.83 2.18 9.83
N PRO A 90 1.76 2.19 10.63
CA PRO A 90 1.40 3.36 11.42
C PRO A 90 2.36 3.60 12.59
N PHE A 91 2.32 4.81 13.13
CA PHE A 91 3.14 5.21 14.27
C PHE A 91 3.02 4.23 15.44
N GLY A 92 4.16 3.86 16.01
CA GLY A 92 4.23 2.92 17.13
C GLY A 92 4.23 1.44 16.74
N SER A 93 3.92 1.11 15.48
CA SER A 93 3.87 -0.28 15.02
C SER A 93 5.24 -0.90 14.73
N TYR A 94 6.29 -0.09 14.76
CA TYR A 94 7.66 -0.53 14.52
C TYR A 94 8.65 0.06 15.53
N ALA A 95 8.19 0.23 16.78
CA ALA A 95 9.01 0.83 17.84
C ALA A 95 10.22 -0.02 18.24
N THR A 96 10.14 -1.34 18.10
CA THR A 96 11.24 -2.28 18.32
C THR A 96 11.30 -3.25 17.13
N PRO A 97 12.44 -3.93 16.90
CA PRO A 97 12.52 -4.94 15.82
C PRO A 97 11.47 -6.05 15.94
N GLU A 98 11.20 -6.54 17.13
CA GLU A 98 10.20 -7.60 17.35
C GLU A 98 8.79 -7.13 17.00
N ILE A 99 8.42 -5.94 17.45
CA ILE A 99 7.11 -5.33 17.15
C ILE A 99 7.00 -5.05 15.65
N ALA A 100 8.07 -4.53 15.05
CA ALA A 100 8.10 -4.24 13.61
C ALA A 100 7.84 -5.50 12.78
N VAL A 101 8.56 -6.58 13.06
CA VAL A 101 8.41 -7.85 12.32
C VAL A 101 6.99 -8.42 12.52
N LYS A 102 6.49 -8.44 13.76
CA LYS A 102 5.14 -8.93 14.06
C LYS A 102 4.08 -8.18 13.27
N ASN A 103 4.13 -6.85 13.27
CA ASN A 103 3.13 -6.04 12.59
C ASN A 103 3.29 -6.08 11.06
N ALA A 104 4.52 -6.11 10.55
CA ALA A 104 4.77 -6.29 9.13
C ALA A 104 4.19 -7.62 8.62
N LEU A 105 4.39 -8.70 9.35
CA LEU A 105 3.80 -10.00 9.01
C LEU A 105 2.28 -9.96 8.99
N ARG A 106 1.65 -9.28 9.94
CA ARG A 106 0.20 -9.09 9.96
C ARG A 106 -0.29 -8.33 8.72
N MET A 107 0.39 -7.25 8.37
CA MET A 107 0.00 -6.44 7.19
C MET A 107 0.13 -7.24 5.90
N MET A 108 1.14 -8.07 5.79
CA MET A 108 1.32 -8.94 4.61
C MET A 108 0.35 -10.12 4.60
N LYS A 109 0.24 -10.84 5.72
CA LYS A 109 -0.58 -12.07 5.79
C LYS A 109 -2.07 -11.77 5.88
N GLU A 110 -2.49 -10.87 6.76
CA GLU A 110 -3.90 -10.53 6.97
C GLU A 110 -4.37 -9.50 5.95
N GLY A 111 -3.57 -8.46 5.70
CA GLY A 111 -3.91 -7.37 4.79
C GLY A 111 -3.68 -7.68 3.32
N GLY A 112 -2.73 -8.54 3.03
CA GLY A 112 -2.31 -8.84 1.67
C GLY A 112 -1.37 -7.80 1.07
N ALA A 113 -0.74 -6.96 1.90
CA ALA A 113 0.30 -6.04 1.43
C ALA A 113 1.48 -6.82 0.88
N GLU A 114 2.00 -6.38 -0.25
CA GLU A 114 3.17 -7.02 -0.86
C GLU A 114 4.47 -6.36 -0.42
N ILE A 115 4.38 -5.10 -0.05
CA ILE A 115 5.48 -4.32 0.50
C ILE A 115 4.94 -3.57 1.71
N VAL A 116 5.71 -3.53 2.78
CA VAL A 116 5.43 -2.67 3.94
C VAL A 116 6.46 -1.56 4.00
N LYS A 117 6.01 -0.37 4.37
CA LYS A 117 6.85 0.81 4.46
C LYS A 117 6.95 1.25 5.92
N MET A 118 8.17 1.40 6.40
CA MET A 118 8.49 2.04 7.67
C MET A 118 9.13 3.38 7.38
N GLN A 119 8.74 4.41 8.12
CA GLN A 119 9.37 5.72 8.04
C GLN A 119 10.21 5.97 9.27
N GLY A 120 11.48 6.23 9.05
CA GLY A 120 12.43 6.49 10.12
C GLY A 120 13.84 6.52 9.56
N GLY A 121 14.78 6.99 10.36
CA GLY A 121 16.17 7.05 9.97
C GLY A 121 17.05 7.21 11.17
#